data_71fbd98dbcfa2fac18e142a3dfbdc9ae
#
_entry.id   71fbd98dbcfa2fac18e142a3dfbdc9ae
#
_cell.length_a   1.000
_cell.length_b   1.000
_cell.length_c   1.000
_cell.angle_alpha   90.00
_cell.angle_beta   90.00
_cell.angle_gamma   90.00
#
_symmetry.space_group_name_H-M   'P 1'
#
loop_
_entity.id
_entity.type
_entity.pdbx_description
1 polymer ?
#
loop_
_entity_poly.entity_id
_entity_poly.type
_entity_poly.pdbx_seq_one_letter_code
_entity_poly.pdbx_strand_id
1 'polypeptide(L)'
;MYIPVVNEFKFLGLIFDKKLTFKQHIRYLKDRCFKALNLLRVIAHKDWGADCATLLKLYRSHVRSKLDYGCVVYGSARKSALKLLDRVQNAALRTCLGIFKTSPVSSLHVEAGELPLELRRQQLSLQYISKLRSNPSNPIFSCVFGTAFNQSSIR
;
A
#
# COMPACT_ATOMS: atom_id res chain seq x y z
N MET A 1 32.02 -8.98 19.97
CA MET A 1 31.48 -8.46 18.68
C MET A 1 30.47 -7.37 19.02
N TYR A 2 30.73 -6.11 18.68
CA TYR A 2 29.83 -4.99 19.00
C TYR A 2 28.80 -4.84 17.86
N ILE A 3 27.52 -4.95 18.16
CA ILE A 3 26.44 -4.75 17.20
C ILE A 3 26.04 -3.27 17.24
N PRO A 4 26.24 -2.49 16.16
CA PRO A 4 25.91 -1.07 16.17
C PRO A 4 24.39 -0.87 16.26
N VAL A 5 23.97 0.04 17.14
CA VAL A 5 22.57 0.45 17.24
C VAL A 5 22.31 1.50 16.17
N VAL A 6 21.42 1.19 15.22
CA VAL A 6 21.00 2.10 14.15
C VAL A 6 19.59 2.62 14.39
N ASN A 7 19.30 3.86 13.98
CA ASN A 7 17.98 4.46 14.14
C ASN A 7 16.99 3.99 13.08
N GLU A 8 17.48 3.67 11.89
CA GLU A 8 16.70 3.21 10.75
C GLU A 8 17.45 2.08 10.02
N PHE A 9 16.70 1.13 9.51
CA PHE A 9 17.27 -0.03 8.85
C PHE A 9 16.32 -0.52 7.77
N LYS A 10 16.86 -0.87 6.61
CA LYS A 10 16.08 -1.36 5.47
C LYS A 10 16.17 -2.88 5.39
N PHE A 11 15.03 -3.55 5.49
CA PHE A 11 14.92 -5.00 5.37
C PHE A 11 13.83 -5.38 4.37
N LEU A 12 14.17 -6.25 3.41
CA LEU A 12 13.25 -6.69 2.35
C LEU A 12 12.46 -5.53 1.69
N GLY A 13 13.13 -4.38 1.48
CA GLY A 13 12.50 -3.22 0.86
C GLY A 13 11.69 -2.31 1.77
N LEU A 14 11.43 -2.71 3.01
CA LEU A 14 10.77 -1.89 4.03
C LEU A 14 11.81 -1.18 4.89
N ILE A 15 11.54 0.08 5.24
CA ILE A 15 12.38 0.86 6.16
C ILE A 15 11.71 0.82 7.53
N PHE A 16 12.41 0.22 8.49
CA PHE A 16 12.02 0.16 9.89
C PHE A 16 12.73 1.25 10.67
N ASP A 17 11.98 2.04 11.41
CA ASP A 17 12.50 2.99 12.36
C ASP A 17 12.40 2.41 13.79
N LYS A 18 13.28 2.86 14.70
CA LYS A 18 13.36 2.37 16.10
C LYS A 18 12.00 2.34 16.82
N LYS A 19 11.07 3.24 16.46
CA LYS A 19 9.74 3.34 17.06
C LYS A 19 8.65 2.66 16.24
N LEU A 20 8.98 1.99 15.13
CA LEU A 20 8.04 1.33 14.20
C LEU A 20 6.91 2.27 13.73
N THR A 21 7.22 3.55 13.53
CA THR A 21 6.25 4.54 13.06
C THR A 21 6.04 4.51 11.55
N PHE A 22 6.96 3.88 10.80
CA PHE A 22 7.01 3.77 9.35
C PHE A 22 6.94 5.10 8.57
N LYS A 23 7.17 6.25 9.24
CA LYS A 23 7.12 7.57 8.59
C LYS A 23 8.12 7.69 7.44
N GLN A 24 9.36 7.22 7.65
CA GLN A 24 10.41 7.26 6.62
C GLN A 24 10.08 6.32 5.46
N HIS A 25 9.56 5.13 5.77
CA HIS A 25 9.10 4.20 4.73
C HIS A 25 8.00 4.81 3.87
N ILE A 26 6.99 5.44 4.47
CA ILE A 26 5.89 6.08 3.75
C ILE A 26 6.38 7.24 2.86
N ARG A 27 7.33 8.05 3.34
CA ARG A 27 7.97 9.10 2.52
C ARG A 27 8.73 8.50 1.33
N TYR A 28 9.57 7.50 1.58
CA TYR A 28 10.29 6.78 0.54
C TYR A 28 9.35 6.16 -0.50
N LEU A 29 8.27 5.51 -0.04
CA LEU A 29 7.25 4.92 -0.92
C LEU A 29 6.53 5.97 -1.75
N LYS A 30 6.12 7.08 -1.12
CA LYS A 30 5.55 8.24 -1.80
C LYS A 30 6.45 8.70 -2.95
N ASP A 31 7.73 8.92 -2.69
CA ASP A 31 8.68 9.44 -3.70
C ASP A 31 8.88 8.44 -4.85
N ARG A 32 8.93 7.15 -4.56
CA ARG A 32 8.97 6.09 -5.59
C ARG A 32 7.71 6.04 -6.43
N CYS A 33 6.54 6.22 -5.83
CA CYS A 33 5.28 6.27 -6.55
C CYS A 33 5.14 7.56 -7.37
N PHE A 34 5.66 8.70 -6.90
CA PHE A 34 5.70 9.94 -7.69
C PHE A 34 6.55 9.82 -8.95
N LYS A 35 7.69 9.11 -8.89
CA LYS A 35 8.49 8.84 -10.10
C LYS A 35 7.69 8.01 -11.12
N ALA A 36 6.96 7.00 -10.67
CA ALA A 36 6.07 6.21 -11.54
C ALA A 36 4.90 7.05 -12.08
N LEU A 37 4.33 7.95 -11.27
CA LEU A 37 3.29 8.88 -11.70
C LEU A 37 3.78 9.85 -12.79
N ASN A 38 5.01 10.34 -12.69
CA ASN A 38 5.57 11.19 -13.74
C ASN A 38 5.70 10.44 -15.07
N LEU A 39 6.08 9.17 -15.04
CA LEU A 39 6.06 8.32 -16.24
C LEU A 39 4.64 8.17 -16.80
N LEU A 40 3.65 7.90 -15.97
CA LEU A 40 2.25 7.84 -16.40
C LEU A 40 1.78 9.14 -17.04
N ARG A 41 2.19 10.31 -16.53
CA ARG A 41 1.85 11.63 -17.10
C ARG A 41 2.42 11.83 -18.49
N VAL A 42 3.63 11.33 -18.74
CA VAL A 42 4.24 11.40 -20.09
C VAL A 42 3.45 10.54 -21.06
N ILE A 43 3.08 9.32 -20.65
CA ILE A 43 2.34 8.36 -21.49
C ILE A 43 0.86 8.78 -21.67
N ALA A 44 0.29 9.54 -20.74
CA ALA A 44 -1.07 10.06 -20.81
C ALA A 44 -1.18 11.35 -21.64
N HIS A 45 -0.43 11.44 -22.75
CA HIS A 45 -0.47 12.60 -23.63
C HIS A 45 -1.77 12.66 -24.45
N LYS A 46 -2.29 13.87 -24.70
CA LYS A 46 -3.59 14.07 -25.35
C LYS A 46 -3.65 13.54 -26.78
N ASP A 47 -2.56 13.75 -27.56
CA ASP A 47 -2.58 13.49 -29.00
C ASP A 47 -2.01 12.11 -29.38
N TRP A 48 -1.06 11.57 -28.58
CA TRP A 48 -0.39 10.29 -28.89
C TRP A 48 -0.37 9.32 -27.72
N GLY A 49 -1.04 9.68 -26.61
CA GLY A 49 -0.98 8.92 -25.37
C GLY A 49 -1.78 7.61 -25.43
N ALA A 50 -1.51 6.78 -24.42
CA ALA A 50 -2.23 5.52 -24.26
C ALA A 50 -3.69 5.78 -23.82
N ASP A 51 -4.58 4.86 -24.19
CA ASP A 51 -5.96 4.85 -23.74
C ASP A 51 -6.09 4.63 -22.22
N CYS A 52 -7.25 4.99 -21.67
CA CYS A 52 -7.55 4.89 -20.25
C CYS A 52 -7.32 3.47 -19.70
N ALA A 53 -7.73 2.43 -20.43
CA ALA A 53 -7.59 1.04 -19.98
C ALA A 53 -6.11 0.64 -19.87
N THR A 54 -5.28 1.05 -20.80
CA THR A 54 -3.82 0.83 -20.78
C THR A 54 -3.17 1.62 -19.64
N LEU A 55 -3.56 2.88 -19.44
CA LEU A 55 -3.06 3.70 -18.33
C LEU A 55 -3.42 3.09 -16.97
N LEU A 56 -4.63 2.55 -16.80
CA LEU A 56 -5.03 1.84 -15.59
C LEU A 56 -4.23 0.54 -15.37
N LYS A 57 -3.90 -0.21 -16.42
CA LYS A 57 -2.99 -1.37 -16.33
C LYS A 57 -1.59 -0.96 -15.87
N LEU A 58 -1.05 0.13 -16.43
CA LEU A 58 0.24 0.69 -16.01
C LEU A 58 0.21 1.21 -14.57
N TYR A 59 -0.87 1.88 -14.16
CA TYR A 59 -1.09 2.27 -12.76
C TYR A 59 -1.03 1.05 -11.83
N ARG A 60 -1.76 -0.03 -12.14
CA ARG A 60 -1.80 -1.25 -11.33
C ARG A 60 -0.42 -1.89 -11.20
N SER A 61 0.34 -1.96 -12.28
CA SER A 61 1.66 -2.58 -12.30
C SER A 61 2.75 -1.73 -11.66
N HIS A 62 2.74 -0.40 -11.84
CA HIS A 62 3.85 0.48 -11.47
C HIS A 62 3.62 1.31 -10.20
N VAL A 63 2.38 1.62 -9.87
CA VAL A 63 2.04 2.42 -8.68
C VAL A 63 1.41 1.52 -7.62
N ARG A 64 0.28 0.87 -7.94
CA ARG A 64 -0.47 0.06 -6.97
C ARG A 64 0.34 -1.09 -6.42
N SER A 65 1.12 -1.79 -7.25
CA SER A 65 1.98 -2.89 -6.81
C SER A 65 2.97 -2.46 -5.72
N LYS A 66 3.52 -1.23 -5.81
CA LYS A 66 4.41 -0.68 -4.78
C LYS A 66 3.65 -0.32 -3.51
N LEU A 67 2.42 0.19 -3.64
CA LEU A 67 1.56 0.53 -2.50
C LEU A 67 1.04 -0.73 -1.78
N ASP A 68 0.81 -1.82 -2.50
CA ASP A 68 0.36 -3.09 -1.93
C ASP A 68 1.50 -3.85 -1.24
N TYR A 69 2.76 -3.68 -1.73
CA TYR A 69 3.91 -4.36 -1.16
C TYR A 69 4.17 -3.98 0.30
N GLY A 70 4.13 -4.97 1.18
CA GLY A 70 4.38 -4.78 2.61
C GLY A 70 3.31 -3.96 3.35
N CYS A 71 2.15 -3.69 2.74
CA CYS A 71 1.10 -2.86 3.33
C CYS A 71 0.54 -3.45 4.64
N VAL A 72 0.61 -4.75 4.83
CA VAL A 72 0.24 -5.43 6.09
C VAL A 72 1.14 -4.97 7.24
N VAL A 73 2.43 -4.69 6.96
CA VAL A 73 3.40 -4.25 7.94
C VAL A 73 3.27 -2.75 8.22
N TYR A 74 3.42 -1.89 7.18
CA TYR A 74 3.37 -0.44 7.39
C TYR A 74 1.95 0.11 7.54
N GLY A 75 0.92 -0.71 7.33
CA GLY A 75 -0.48 -0.34 7.52
C GLY A 75 -0.83 0.06 8.96
N SER A 76 -0.02 -0.32 9.94
CA SER A 76 -0.10 0.11 11.34
C SER A 76 0.33 1.57 11.57
N ALA A 77 0.90 2.25 10.57
CA ALA A 77 1.32 3.63 10.66
C ALA A 77 0.14 4.59 10.94
N ARG A 78 0.46 5.77 11.49
CA ARG A 78 -0.56 6.79 11.77
C ARG A 78 -1.34 7.16 10.50
N LYS A 79 -2.66 7.32 10.62
CA LYS A 79 -3.57 7.68 9.52
C LYS A 79 -3.12 8.94 8.76
N SER A 80 -2.55 9.94 9.46
CA SER A 80 -2.02 11.16 8.84
C SER A 80 -0.86 10.89 7.87
N ALA A 81 0.01 9.92 8.18
CA ALA A 81 1.09 9.51 7.28
C ALA A 81 0.53 8.71 6.08
N LEU A 82 -0.39 7.78 6.32
CA LEU A 82 -1.02 6.98 5.27
C LEU A 82 -1.78 7.84 4.25
N LYS A 83 -2.41 8.94 4.67
CA LYS A 83 -3.07 9.92 3.78
C LYS A 83 -2.13 10.52 2.71
N LEU A 84 -0.82 10.50 2.92
CA LEU A 84 0.13 10.91 1.89
C LEU A 84 0.09 9.97 0.68
N LEU A 85 -0.11 8.69 0.89
CA LEU A 85 -0.24 7.68 -0.16
C LEU A 85 -1.58 7.77 -0.88
N ASP A 86 -2.66 8.10 -0.16
CA ASP A 86 -3.99 8.31 -0.76
C ASP A 86 -3.95 9.45 -1.80
N ARG A 87 -3.19 10.52 -1.50
CA ARG A 87 -2.98 11.62 -2.46
C ARG A 87 -2.27 11.17 -3.73
N VAL A 88 -1.30 10.27 -3.60
CA VAL A 88 -0.59 9.68 -4.75
C VAL A 88 -1.52 8.84 -5.59
N GLN A 89 -2.32 7.97 -4.97
CA GLN A 89 -3.33 7.17 -5.66
C GLN A 89 -4.30 8.06 -6.44
N ASN A 90 -4.89 9.04 -5.77
CA ASN A 90 -5.87 9.93 -6.38
C ASN A 90 -5.27 10.73 -7.55
N ALA A 91 -4.01 11.18 -7.44
CA ALA A 91 -3.32 11.87 -8.53
C ALA A 91 -3.07 10.92 -9.72
N ALA A 92 -2.67 9.67 -9.45
CA ALA A 92 -2.45 8.68 -10.50
C ALA A 92 -3.76 8.33 -11.23
N LEU A 93 -4.84 8.07 -10.50
CA LEU A 93 -6.14 7.75 -11.08
C LEU A 93 -6.70 8.93 -11.92
N ARG A 94 -6.55 10.18 -11.45
CA ARG A 94 -6.93 11.35 -12.26
C ARG A 94 -6.15 11.44 -13.56
N THR A 95 -4.86 11.13 -13.53
CA THR A 95 -4.04 11.08 -14.74
C THR A 95 -4.52 9.99 -15.70
N CYS A 96 -4.85 8.80 -15.19
CA CYS A 96 -5.31 7.69 -16.02
C CYS A 96 -6.69 7.94 -16.66
N LEU A 97 -7.59 8.58 -15.93
CA LEU A 97 -8.97 8.81 -16.38
C LEU A 97 -9.14 10.16 -17.10
N GLY A 98 -8.15 11.04 -17.09
CA GLY A 98 -8.30 12.39 -17.66
C GLY A 98 -9.29 13.28 -16.92
N ILE A 99 -9.61 12.97 -15.65
CA ILE A 99 -10.63 13.66 -14.85
C ILE A 99 -10.05 14.92 -14.18
N PHE A 100 -10.88 15.97 -14.08
CA PHE A 100 -10.49 17.23 -13.45
C PHE A 100 -10.14 17.07 -11.97
N LYS A 101 -9.25 17.97 -11.45
CA LYS A 101 -8.83 17.98 -10.05
C LYS A 101 -9.98 18.23 -9.06
N THR A 102 -11.03 18.91 -9.51
CA THR A 102 -12.23 19.26 -8.74
C THR A 102 -13.20 18.10 -8.56
N SER A 103 -13.08 17.04 -9.37
CA SER A 103 -14.00 15.88 -9.27
C SER A 103 -13.91 15.17 -7.93
N PRO A 104 -15.05 14.73 -7.36
CA PRO A 104 -15.10 14.01 -6.09
C PRO A 104 -14.23 12.76 -6.10
N VAL A 105 -13.56 12.47 -4.98
CA VAL A 105 -12.67 11.30 -4.86
C VAL A 105 -13.46 9.99 -4.94
N SER A 106 -14.68 9.95 -4.41
CA SER A 106 -15.55 8.77 -4.50
C SER A 106 -15.86 8.37 -5.94
N SER A 107 -16.25 9.34 -6.77
CA SER A 107 -16.53 9.11 -8.20
C SER A 107 -15.29 8.61 -8.94
N LEU A 108 -14.11 9.18 -8.60
CA LEU A 108 -12.83 8.76 -9.17
C LEU A 108 -12.54 7.27 -8.92
N HIS A 109 -12.80 6.77 -7.72
CA HIS A 109 -12.57 5.37 -7.37
C HIS A 109 -13.56 4.44 -8.07
N VAL A 110 -14.82 4.84 -8.18
CA VAL A 110 -15.86 4.07 -8.88
C VAL A 110 -15.53 3.97 -10.36
N GLU A 111 -15.20 5.09 -11.01
CA GLU A 111 -14.88 5.14 -12.45
C GLU A 111 -13.61 4.32 -12.77
N ALA A 112 -12.60 4.37 -11.90
CA ALA A 112 -11.39 3.58 -12.06
C ALA A 112 -11.58 2.08 -11.77
N GLY A 113 -12.67 1.69 -11.10
CA GLY A 113 -12.82 0.34 -10.54
C GLY A 113 -11.76 0.00 -9.50
N GLU A 114 -11.32 1.00 -8.72
CA GLU A 114 -10.21 0.86 -7.77
C GLU A 114 -10.65 1.17 -6.34
N LEU A 115 -10.29 0.30 -5.39
CA LEU A 115 -10.58 0.54 -3.99
C LEU A 115 -9.71 1.68 -3.43
N PRO A 116 -10.25 2.51 -2.52
CA PRO A 116 -9.44 3.36 -1.66
C PRO A 116 -8.37 2.56 -0.92
N LEU A 117 -7.17 3.14 -0.72
CA LEU A 117 -6.04 2.40 -0.11
C LEU A 117 -6.35 1.88 1.29
N GLU A 118 -7.21 2.54 2.06
CA GLU A 118 -7.62 2.05 3.38
C GLU A 118 -8.34 0.70 3.27
N LEU A 119 -9.35 0.59 2.40
CA LEU A 119 -10.07 -0.65 2.15
C LEU A 119 -9.17 -1.71 1.50
N ARG A 120 -8.29 -1.28 0.60
CA ARG A 120 -7.32 -2.19 -0.04
C ARG A 120 -6.37 -2.81 0.97
N ARG A 121 -5.83 -2.03 1.91
CA ARG A 121 -4.98 -2.54 2.99
C ARG A 121 -5.73 -3.54 3.88
N GLN A 122 -6.98 -3.25 4.23
CA GLN A 122 -7.83 -4.18 4.99
C GLN A 122 -8.04 -5.49 4.22
N GLN A 123 -8.39 -5.41 2.94
CA GLN A 123 -8.56 -6.58 2.08
C GLN A 123 -7.30 -7.47 2.06
N LEU A 124 -6.12 -6.86 1.84
CA LEU A 124 -4.86 -7.60 1.79
C LEU A 124 -4.49 -8.20 3.15
N SER A 125 -4.77 -7.50 4.25
CA SER A 125 -4.56 -8.01 5.60
C SER A 125 -5.47 -9.20 5.90
N LEU A 126 -6.75 -9.13 5.53
CA LEU A 126 -7.68 -10.25 5.67
C LEU A 126 -7.28 -11.45 4.82
N GLN A 127 -6.85 -11.23 3.58
CA GLN A 127 -6.32 -12.30 2.74
C GLN A 127 -5.08 -12.97 3.34
N TYR A 128 -4.18 -12.16 3.92
CA TYR A 128 -3.01 -12.69 4.61
C TYR A 128 -3.39 -13.54 5.83
N ILE A 129 -4.29 -13.04 6.68
CA ILE A 129 -4.78 -13.77 7.87
C ILE A 129 -5.49 -15.07 7.45
N SER A 130 -6.32 -15.05 6.41
CA SER A 130 -7.01 -16.24 5.91
C SER A 130 -6.02 -17.30 5.40
N LYS A 131 -4.99 -16.89 4.66
CA LYS A 131 -3.91 -17.78 4.22
C LYS A 131 -3.10 -18.33 5.39
N LEU A 132 -2.85 -17.52 6.41
CA LEU A 132 -2.15 -17.96 7.62
C LEU A 132 -2.98 -18.98 8.37
N ARG A 133 -4.30 -18.78 8.49
CA ARG A 133 -5.21 -19.71 9.16
C ARG A 133 -5.33 -21.05 8.44
N SER A 134 -5.23 -21.07 7.11
CA SER A 134 -5.25 -22.32 6.32
C SER A 134 -3.95 -23.11 6.38
N ASN A 135 -2.86 -22.54 6.96
CA ASN A 135 -1.57 -23.21 7.06
C ASN A 135 -1.02 -23.18 8.49
N PRO A 136 -1.47 -24.11 9.37
CA PRO A 136 -1.03 -24.18 10.77
C PRO A 136 0.47 -24.46 10.96
N SER A 137 1.14 -25.03 9.94
CA SER A 137 2.59 -25.28 10.00
C SER A 137 3.45 -24.02 9.85
N ASN A 138 2.84 -22.86 9.54
CA ASN A 138 3.55 -21.60 9.44
C ASN A 138 4.02 -21.15 10.83
N PRO A 139 5.32 -20.82 11.04
CA PRO A 139 5.85 -20.39 12.35
C PRO A 139 5.12 -19.19 12.98
N ILE A 140 4.51 -18.33 12.14
CA ILE A 140 3.76 -17.14 12.61
C ILE A 140 2.38 -17.52 13.15
N PHE A 141 1.85 -18.71 12.77
CA PHE A 141 0.51 -19.15 13.19
C PHE A 141 0.33 -19.12 14.70
N SER A 142 1.27 -19.69 15.45
CA SER A 142 1.25 -19.72 16.91
C SER A 142 1.33 -18.33 17.55
N CYS A 143 2.07 -17.40 16.92
CA CYS A 143 2.20 -16.02 17.42
C CYS A 143 0.91 -15.22 17.22
N VAL A 144 0.15 -15.47 16.16
CA VAL A 144 -1.07 -14.72 15.84
C VAL A 144 -2.31 -15.35 16.50
N PHE A 145 -2.40 -16.67 16.52
CA PHE A 145 -3.59 -17.39 16.99
C PHE A 145 -3.39 -18.09 18.34
N GLY A 146 -2.16 -18.33 18.79
CA GLY A 146 -1.88 -19.07 20.02
C GLY A 146 -2.38 -18.39 21.30
N THR A 147 -2.35 -17.08 21.38
CA THR A 147 -2.85 -16.31 22.52
C THR A 147 -4.37 -16.23 22.57
N ALA A 148 -5.05 -16.29 21.43
CA ALA A 148 -6.52 -16.27 21.36
C ALA A 148 -7.16 -17.63 21.72
N PHE A 149 -6.47 -18.74 21.43
CA PHE A 149 -6.99 -20.08 21.75
C PHE A 149 -6.88 -20.43 23.24
N ASN A 150 -5.89 -19.90 23.96
CA ASN A 150 -5.76 -20.16 25.40
C ASN A 150 -6.82 -19.44 26.26
N GLN A 151 -7.49 -18.40 25.76
CA GLN A 151 -8.56 -17.73 26.50
C GLN A 151 -9.94 -18.38 26.34
N SER A 152 -10.16 -19.22 25.33
CA SER A 152 -11.42 -19.94 25.12
C SER A 152 -11.48 -21.29 25.79
N SER A 153 -10.38 -21.80 26.37
CA SER A 153 -10.32 -23.09 27.08
C SER A 153 -10.46 -22.94 28.60
N ILE A 154 -10.78 -21.75 29.11
CA ILE A 154 -11.02 -21.48 30.53
C ILE A 154 -12.44 -20.90 30.68
N ARG A 155 -13.42 -21.69 30.25
CA ARG A 155 -14.83 -21.56 30.69
C ARG A 155 -15.53 -22.90 30.61
#